data_1fe97daf39eea52c328af5c02d009c60
#
_entry.id   1fe97daf39eea52c328af5c02d009c60
#
_cell.length_a   1.000
_cell.length_b   1.000
_cell.length_c   1.000
_cell.angle_alpha   90.00
_cell.angle_beta   90.00
_cell.angle_gamma   90.00
#
_symmetry.space_group_name_H-M   'P 1'
#
loop_
_entity.id
_entity.type
_entity.pdbx_description
1 polymer ?
#
loop_
_entity_poly.entity_id
_entity_poly.type
_entity_poly.pdbx_seq_one_letter_code
_entity_poly.pdbx_strand_id
1 'polypeptide(L)'
;MYHVDIIADLNDEDETGYVWTFLDEARDPRQIHSGALIVAGDEEAAAVCQVIDLVPAGDGTIVHLRLLPGLVDDYRALVERALAS
;
A
#
# COMPACT_ATOMS: atom_id res chain seq x y z
N MET A 1 -4.03 7.77 -14.18
CA MET A 1 -3.23 6.65 -13.67
C MET A 1 -2.39 7.12 -12.49
N TYR A 2 -2.43 6.40 -11.39
CA TYR A 2 -1.66 6.74 -10.20
C TYR A 2 -0.37 5.94 -10.14
N HIS A 3 0.70 6.59 -9.69
CA HIS A 3 1.91 5.90 -9.31
C HIS A 3 1.76 5.48 -7.85
N VAL A 4 1.63 4.19 -7.61
CA VAL A 4 1.44 3.69 -6.26
C VAL A 4 2.76 3.59 -5.50
N ASP A 5 2.69 3.66 -4.19
CA ASP A 5 3.86 3.46 -3.33
C ASP A 5 4.23 1.98 -3.25
N ILE A 6 3.24 1.11 -3.32
CA ILE A 6 3.44 -0.33 -3.30
C ILE A 6 2.37 -0.99 -4.17
N ILE A 7 2.78 -1.95 -4.97
CA ILE A 7 1.86 -2.70 -5.82
C ILE A 7 1.16 -3.76 -4.98
N ALA A 8 -0.17 -3.80 -5.05
CA ALA A 8 -0.96 -4.77 -4.32
C ALA A 8 -2.27 -5.01 -5.05
N ASP A 9 -2.79 -6.24 -4.95
CA ASP A 9 -4.14 -6.56 -5.37
C ASP A 9 -5.08 -6.25 -4.22
N LEU A 10 -5.89 -5.21 -4.37
CA LEU A 10 -6.77 -4.75 -3.29
C LEU A 10 -7.86 -5.75 -2.94
N ASN A 11 -8.06 -6.78 -3.76
CA ASN A 11 -8.99 -7.86 -3.47
C ASN A 11 -8.35 -9.03 -2.72
N ASP A 12 -7.06 -8.97 -2.49
CA ASP A 12 -6.29 -10.07 -1.90
C ASP A 12 -6.18 -9.87 -0.38
N GLU A 13 -7.31 -10.08 0.30
CA GLU A 13 -7.40 -9.94 1.75
C GLU A 13 -7.10 -11.26 2.44
N ASP A 14 -6.43 -11.17 3.59
CA ASP A 14 -6.21 -12.34 4.44
C ASP A 14 -7.39 -12.55 5.41
N GLU A 15 -7.25 -13.51 6.32
CA GLU A 15 -8.28 -13.84 7.29
C GLU A 15 -8.65 -12.69 8.23
N THR A 16 -7.76 -11.74 8.40
CA THR A 16 -7.99 -10.57 9.26
C THR A 16 -8.67 -9.42 8.54
N GLY A 17 -8.86 -9.55 7.22
CA GLY A 17 -9.42 -8.49 6.39
C GLY A 17 -8.39 -7.49 5.90
N TYR A 18 -7.11 -7.73 6.14
CA TYR A 18 -6.05 -6.88 5.63
C TYR A 18 -5.61 -7.34 4.25
N VAL A 19 -5.35 -6.38 3.37
CA VAL A 19 -4.67 -6.63 2.11
C VAL A 19 -3.20 -6.92 2.43
N TRP A 20 -2.59 -7.83 1.70
CA TRP A 20 -1.19 -8.14 1.90
C TRP A 20 -0.42 -8.11 0.57
N THR A 21 0.86 -7.81 0.65
CA THR A 21 1.76 -7.84 -0.49
C THR A 21 3.18 -8.02 0.03
N PHE A 22 4.14 -8.16 -0.88
CA PHE A 22 5.54 -8.26 -0.49
C PHE A 22 6.21 -6.89 -0.51
N LEU A 23 7.16 -6.69 0.39
CA LEU A 23 7.87 -5.42 0.51
C LEU A 23 8.64 -5.06 -0.77
N ASP A 24 9.10 -6.04 -1.54
CA ASP A 24 9.82 -5.80 -2.79
C ASP A 24 8.93 -5.21 -3.90
N GLU A 25 7.62 -5.19 -3.70
CA GLU A 25 6.69 -4.49 -4.60
C GLU A 25 6.63 -2.99 -4.33
N ALA A 26 7.32 -2.50 -3.29
CA ALA A 26 7.36 -1.08 -2.97
C ALA A 26 8.33 -0.34 -3.89
N ARG A 27 7.94 0.88 -4.30
CA ARG A 27 8.83 1.75 -5.07
C ARG A 27 10.03 2.18 -4.25
N ASP A 28 9.76 2.53 -2.98
CA ASP A 28 10.79 2.90 -2.02
C ASP A 28 10.49 2.19 -0.70
N PRO A 29 11.13 1.04 -0.44
CA PRO A 29 10.86 0.28 0.78
C PRO A 29 11.05 1.09 2.06
N ARG A 30 11.85 2.15 2.02
CA ARG A 30 12.08 2.98 3.20
C ARG A 30 10.83 3.74 3.64
N GLN A 31 9.85 3.90 2.74
CA GLN A 31 8.58 4.54 3.07
C GLN A 31 7.57 3.57 3.68
N ILE A 32 7.86 2.30 3.64
CA ILE A 32 6.94 1.26 4.11
C ILE A 32 7.33 0.88 5.52
N HIS A 33 6.68 1.48 6.49
CA HIS A 33 6.88 1.17 7.90
C HIS A 33 5.54 1.20 8.64
N SER A 34 5.49 0.52 9.75
CA SER A 34 4.27 0.40 10.55
C SER A 34 3.69 1.78 10.87
N GLY A 35 2.40 1.96 10.62
CA GLY A 35 1.69 3.20 10.84
C GLY A 35 1.72 4.18 9.67
N ALA A 36 2.55 3.95 8.65
CA ALA A 36 2.64 4.87 7.51
C ALA A 36 1.35 4.86 6.69
N LEU A 37 0.99 6.00 6.15
CA LEU A 37 -0.07 6.11 5.16
C LEU A 37 0.56 6.14 3.78
N ILE A 38 0.11 5.24 2.92
CA ILE A 38 0.66 5.07 1.58
C ILE A 38 -0.47 4.84 0.58
N VAL A 39 -0.13 4.96 -0.70
CA VAL A 39 -1.05 4.60 -1.79
C VAL A 39 -0.66 3.20 -2.27
N ALA A 40 -1.60 2.27 -2.23
CA ALA A 40 -1.41 0.90 -2.68
C ALA A 40 -2.40 0.57 -3.79
N GLY A 41 -2.02 -0.38 -4.62
CA GLY A 41 -2.88 -0.83 -5.72
C GLY A 41 -2.09 -1.17 -6.96
N ASP A 42 -2.73 -1.00 -8.12
CA ASP A 42 -2.12 -1.24 -9.42
C ASP A 42 -2.55 -0.14 -10.40
N GLU A 43 -2.32 -0.36 -11.69
CA GLU A 43 -2.67 0.63 -12.72
C GLU A 43 -4.17 0.86 -12.85
N GLU A 44 -4.99 -0.09 -12.43
CA GLU A 44 -6.45 -0.02 -12.59
C GLU A 44 -7.13 0.56 -11.36
N ALA A 45 -6.59 0.31 -10.17
CA ALA A 45 -7.23 0.72 -8.94
C ALA A 45 -6.18 1.03 -7.87
N ALA A 46 -6.37 2.12 -7.16
CA ALA A 46 -5.50 2.53 -6.09
C ALA A 46 -6.34 3.00 -4.89
N ALA A 47 -5.81 2.80 -3.71
CA ALA A 47 -6.45 3.22 -2.47
C ALA A 47 -5.40 3.67 -1.47
N VAL A 48 -5.80 4.55 -0.56
CA VAL A 48 -4.95 4.91 0.57
C VAL A 48 -5.06 3.80 1.61
N CYS A 49 -3.91 3.33 2.07
CA CYS A 49 -3.84 2.28 3.06
C CYS A 49 -2.92 2.70 4.20
N GLN A 50 -3.17 2.14 5.36
CA GLN A 50 -2.24 2.25 6.48
C GLN A 50 -1.44 0.95 6.58
N VAL A 51 -0.13 1.07 6.69
CA VAL A 51 0.74 -0.08 6.93
C VAL A 51 0.51 -0.54 8.37
N ILE A 52 0.09 -1.79 8.53
CA ILE A 52 -0.15 -2.38 9.85
C ILE A 52 1.13 -2.95 10.41
N ASP A 53 1.77 -3.85 9.67
CA ASP A 53 3.02 -4.45 10.09
C ASP A 53 3.82 -4.98 8.90
N LEU A 54 5.05 -5.36 9.18
CA LEU A 54 5.93 -6.02 8.24
C LEU A 54 6.40 -7.31 8.90
N VAL A 55 6.14 -8.44 8.25
CA VAL A 55 6.41 -9.77 8.82
C VAL A 55 7.39 -10.51 7.92
N PRO A 56 8.55 -10.90 8.43
CA PRO A 56 9.46 -11.74 7.66
C PRO A 56 8.79 -13.09 7.31
N ALA A 57 8.90 -13.51 6.06
CA ALA A 57 8.25 -14.73 5.59
C ALA A 57 9.05 -15.34 4.45
N GLY A 58 9.74 -16.44 4.72
CA GLY A 58 10.54 -17.11 3.70
C GLY A 58 11.60 -16.19 3.12
N ASP A 59 11.55 -15.95 1.81
CA ASP A 59 12.54 -15.17 1.09
C ASP A 59 12.22 -13.66 1.06
N GLY A 60 11.17 -13.24 1.73
CA GLY A 60 10.75 -11.83 1.66
C GLY A 60 10.11 -11.34 2.93
N THR A 61 9.52 -10.16 2.83
CA THR A 61 8.79 -9.55 3.93
C THR A 61 7.37 -9.28 3.46
N ILE A 62 6.39 -9.75 4.22
CA ILE A 62 4.97 -9.49 3.95
C ILE A 62 4.59 -8.19 4.63
N VAL A 63 3.90 -7.34 3.88
CA VAL A 63 3.35 -6.08 4.37
C VAL A 63 1.84 -6.24 4.47
N HIS A 64 1.29 -6.00 5.65
CA HIS A 64 -0.15 -5.98 5.85
C HIS A 64 -0.64 -4.55 5.76
N LEU A 65 -1.72 -4.35 5.00
CA LEU A 65 -2.26 -3.04 4.68
C LEU A 65 -3.74 -3.01 5.06
N ARG A 66 -4.17 -1.94 5.71
CA ARG A 66 -5.58 -1.69 5.98
C ARG A 66 -6.07 -0.60 5.03
N LEU A 67 -7.09 -0.92 4.22
CA LEU A 67 -7.72 0.08 3.37
C LEU A 67 -8.45 1.10 4.24
N LEU A 68 -8.21 2.38 3.95
CA LEU A 68 -8.90 3.45 4.63
C LEU A 68 -10.14 3.86 3.82
N PRO A 69 -11.21 4.30 4.49
CA PRO A 69 -12.39 4.74 3.79
C PRO A 69 -12.12 6.01 3.00
N GLY A 70 -12.91 6.21 1.93
CA GLY A 70 -12.79 7.39 1.08
C GLY A 70 -12.07 7.11 -0.20
N LEU A 71 -12.02 8.11 -1.06
CA LEU A 71 -11.32 8.05 -2.33
C LEU A 71 -9.90 8.55 -2.17
N VAL A 72 -9.02 8.17 -3.10
CA VAL A 72 -7.64 8.66 -3.11
C VAL A 72 -7.60 10.19 -3.12
N ASP A 73 -8.55 10.82 -3.80
CA ASP A 73 -8.63 12.28 -3.87
C ASP A 73 -8.85 12.96 -2.50
N ASP A 74 -9.40 12.24 -1.53
CA ASP A 74 -9.56 12.75 -0.16
C ASP A 74 -8.22 12.89 0.57
N TYR A 75 -7.17 12.34 0.00
CA TYR A 75 -5.83 12.33 0.58
C TYR A 75 -4.85 13.02 -0.37
N ARG A 76 -5.17 14.26 -0.71
CA ARG A 76 -4.50 15.01 -1.77
C ARG A 76 -2.98 15.00 -1.69
N ALA A 77 -2.42 15.17 -0.52
CA ALA A 77 -0.97 15.20 -0.36
C ALA A 77 -0.31 13.88 -0.78
N LEU A 78 -0.95 12.76 -0.47
CA LEU A 78 -0.45 11.44 -0.87
C LEU A 78 -0.59 11.25 -2.39
N VAL A 79 -1.69 11.70 -2.97
CA VAL A 79 -1.90 11.62 -4.41
C VAL A 79 -0.86 12.46 -5.15
N GLU A 80 -0.61 13.67 -4.70
CA GLU A 80 0.39 14.55 -5.30
C GLU A 80 1.78 13.93 -5.25
N ARG A 81 2.14 13.31 -4.12
CA ARG A 81 3.40 12.61 -3.99
C ARG A 81 3.48 11.44 -4.97
N ALA A 82 2.43 10.65 -5.07
CA ALA A 82 2.40 9.49 -5.96
C ALA A 82 2.49 9.89 -7.43
N LEU A 83 1.83 11.00 -7.81
CA LEU A 83 1.84 11.48 -9.19
C LEU A 83 3.16 12.17 -9.55
N ALA A 84 3.84 12.77 -8.57
CA ALA A 84 5.08 13.50 -8.80
C ALA A 84 6.29 12.57 -8.97
N SER A 85 6.11 11.31 -8.70
CA SER A 85 7.21 10.35 -8.74
C SER A 85 7.32 9.72 -10.12
#